data_1e8627269e2f1261dab7008019443546
#
_entry.id   1e8627269e2f1261dab7008019443546
#
_cell.length_a   1.000
_cell.length_b   1.000
_cell.length_c   1.000
_cell.angle_alpha   90.00
_cell.angle_beta   90.00
_cell.angle_gamma   90.00
#
_symmetry.space_group_name_H-M   'P 1'
#
loop_
_entity.id
_entity.type
_entity.pdbx_description
1 polymer ?
#
loop_
_entity_poly.entity_id
_entity_poly.type
_entity_poly.pdbx_seq_one_letter_code
_entity_poly.pdbx_strand_id
1 'polypeptide(L)'
;LVEADAGIGDRVNMGYQNSNVTYGRGTGVVTNTGMYTEVGKIADMLANADETETPLKQSLEQLSKALTYLIVAIAAVTFLVGVFVRGEHPLEGLMVAVALAVAAIPEGLPAIVTIVLSLGTTTLAKRNSIVRKLPAVETLGSTEIIASDKTGTLTMNQMTVEKVYTNGQLQSAATEIGSNNNTLRIMNFANDTKVDPSGKLIGDPTETALVQFGLDHNFDVREVLKDEPRVAELPFDSDRKLMSTIHKEADGSYFIAVKGAPDQLLKRVTRIEVNGEVRPITDEDKKAILATNKDLAKQALRVLMMAYKTSNEIPTLESEIVESDLIFSGLVGMIDPERPEAAEAVRVAKEAGIRPIMITGDHQDTAEAIAKRLGIIDPNDTEDHVFTGAELN
;
A
#
# COMPACT_ATOMS: atom_id res chain seq x y z
N LEU A 1 -30.13 2.01 5.54
CA LEU A 1 -30.16 0.62 6.01
C LEU A 1 -29.00 -0.09 5.31
N VAL A 2 -28.22 -0.85 6.08
CA VAL A 2 -27.13 -1.68 5.57
C VAL A 2 -27.59 -3.12 5.64
N GLU A 3 -27.25 -3.94 4.66
CA GLU A 3 -27.59 -5.36 4.63
C GLU A 3 -26.90 -6.11 5.78
N ALA A 4 -27.54 -7.17 6.30
CA ALA A 4 -27.05 -7.85 7.50
C ALA A 4 -25.72 -8.61 7.27
N ASP A 5 -25.44 -8.99 6.02
CA ASP A 5 -24.25 -9.69 5.55
C ASP A 5 -23.23 -8.78 4.85
N ALA A 6 -23.43 -7.46 4.92
CA ALA A 6 -22.51 -6.50 4.33
C ALA A 6 -21.08 -6.67 4.86
N GLY A 7 -20.10 -6.61 3.97
CA GLY A 7 -18.69 -6.60 4.32
C GLY A 7 -18.33 -5.43 5.24
N ILE A 8 -17.23 -5.53 5.99
CA ILE A 8 -16.83 -4.48 6.95
C ILE A 8 -16.74 -3.11 6.28
N GLY A 9 -16.18 -3.03 5.05
CA GLY A 9 -16.04 -1.79 4.28
C GLY A 9 -17.37 -1.18 3.82
N ASP A 10 -18.42 -1.99 3.71
CA ASP A 10 -19.73 -1.57 3.19
C ASP A 10 -20.69 -1.15 4.33
N ARG A 11 -20.29 -1.32 5.57
CA ARG A 11 -21.10 -0.97 6.76
C ARG A 11 -21.00 0.52 7.08
N VAL A 12 -21.54 1.36 6.20
CA VAL A 12 -21.49 2.84 6.30
C VAL A 12 -22.14 3.42 7.57
N ASN A 13 -22.86 2.61 8.36
CA ASN A 13 -23.48 2.97 9.62
C ASN A 13 -22.66 2.55 10.85
N MET A 14 -21.43 2.06 10.67
CA MET A 14 -20.56 1.57 11.74
C MET A 14 -19.26 2.36 11.84
N GLY A 15 -18.77 2.53 13.07
CA GLY A 15 -17.41 2.97 13.35
C GLY A 15 -16.64 1.84 14.06
N TYR A 16 -15.36 1.71 13.77
CA TYR A 16 -14.54 0.61 14.27
C TYR A 16 -13.40 1.11 15.15
N GLN A 17 -13.08 0.35 16.19
CA GLN A 17 -11.90 0.59 17.01
C GLN A 17 -10.64 0.56 16.13
N ASN A 18 -9.66 1.42 16.43
CA ASN A 18 -8.42 1.62 15.69
C ASN A 18 -8.58 2.24 14.29
N SER A 19 -9.76 2.79 13.95
CA SER A 19 -9.94 3.67 12.81
C SER A 19 -9.96 5.14 13.24
N ASN A 20 -9.58 6.04 12.33
CA ASN A 20 -9.61 7.48 12.55
C ASN A 20 -10.75 8.12 11.78
N VAL A 21 -11.41 9.09 12.40
CA VAL A 21 -12.37 9.96 11.70
C VAL A 21 -11.56 10.97 10.89
N THR A 22 -11.62 10.89 9.58
CA THR A 22 -10.87 11.78 8.67
C THR A 22 -11.64 13.06 8.35
N TYR A 23 -12.98 13.02 8.46
CA TYR A 23 -13.84 14.15 8.16
C TYR A 23 -15.12 14.09 8.99
N GLY A 24 -15.63 15.27 9.37
CA GLY A 24 -16.91 15.43 10.06
C GLY A 24 -16.90 15.01 11.54
N ARG A 25 -18.10 14.84 12.06
CA ARG A 25 -18.38 14.41 13.44
C ARG A 25 -19.67 13.61 13.50
N GLY A 26 -19.76 12.71 14.45
CA GLY A 26 -20.97 11.91 14.64
C GLY A 26 -21.13 11.46 16.08
N THR A 27 -22.30 10.91 16.39
CA THR A 27 -22.60 10.25 17.66
C THR A 27 -22.92 8.79 17.37
N GLY A 28 -22.32 7.89 18.12
CA GLY A 28 -22.51 6.45 17.96
C GLY A 28 -22.92 5.79 19.28
N VAL A 29 -23.51 4.61 19.17
CA VAL A 29 -23.78 3.72 20.29
C VAL A 29 -22.82 2.54 20.23
N VAL A 30 -22.14 2.25 21.35
CA VAL A 30 -21.24 1.10 21.45
C VAL A 30 -22.08 -0.17 21.39
N THR A 31 -21.86 -0.99 20.37
CA THR A 31 -22.60 -2.24 20.16
C THR A 31 -21.83 -3.47 20.67
N ASN A 32 -20.50 -3.45 20.57
CA ASN A 32 -19.63 -4.55 20.94
C ASN A 32 -18.41 -4.06 21.71
N THR A 33 -17.88 -4.87 22.62
CA THR A 33 -16.69 -4.56 23.42
C THR A 33 -15.74 -5.77 23.49
N GLY A 34 -14.46 -5.53 23.81
CA GLY A 34 -13.46 -6.58 24.01
C GLY A 34 -13.31 -7.51 22.79
N MET A 35 -13.34 -8.81 23.03
CA MET A 35 -13.18 -9.85 21.99
C MET A 35 -14.35 -9.91 20.99
N TYR A 36 -15.48 -9.27 21.28
CA TYR A 36 -16.61 -9.22 20.35
C TYR A 36 -16.51 -8.06 19.33
N THR A 37 -15.53 -7.18 19.49
CA THR A 37 -15.21 -6.16 18.47
C THR A 37 -14.56 -6.82 17.25
N GLU A 38 -14.54 -6.13 16.10
CA GLU A 38 -13.85 -6.67 14.92
C GLU A 38 -12.34 -6.84 15.17
N VAL A 39 -11.71 -5.93 15.91
CA VAL A 39 -10.31 -6.09 16.36
C VAL A 39 -10.15 -7.29 17.31
N GLY A 40 -11.12 -7.50 18.21
CA GLY A 40 -11.13 -8.66 19.11
C GLY A 40 -11.21 -9.97 18.35
N LYS A 41 -12.05 -10.07 17.33
CA LYS A 41 -12.14 -11.26 16.45
C LYS A 41 -10.84 -11.54 15.72
N ILE A 42 -10.16 -10.50 15.22
CA ILE A 42 -8.83 -10.64 14.59
C ILE A 42 -7.82 -11.17 15.61
N ALA A 43 -7.82 -10.62 16.83
CA ALA A 43 -6.94 -11.09 17.90
C ALA A 43 -7.18 -12.56 18.26
N ASP A 44 -8.45 -12.99 18.31
CA ASP A 44 -8.83 -14.38 18.56
C ASP A 44 -8.37 -15.32 17.42
N MET A 45 -8.59 -14.92 16.16
CA MET A 45 -8.09 -15.68 15.01
C MET A 45 -6.56 -15.83 15.04
N LEU A 46 -5.83 -14.77 15.39
CA LEU A 46 -4.37 -14.81 15.51
C LEU A 46 -3.90 -15.70 16.67
N ALA A 47 -4.63 -15.69 17.81
CA ALA A 47 -4.31 -16.51 18.96
C ALA A 47 -4.56 -18.00 18.70
N ASN A 48 -5.57 -18.32 17.90
CA ASN A 48 -5.98 -19.70 17.56
C ASN A 48 -5.44 -20.16 16.20
N ALA A 49 -4.60 -19.36 15.53
CA ALA A 49 -3.95 -19.78 14.29
C ALA A 49 -2.99 -20.93 14.58
N ASP A 50 -3.22 -22.07 13.92
CA ASP A 50 -2.36 -23.25 14.03
C ASP A 50 -0.93 -22.90 13.59
N GLU A 51 0.04 -23.38 14.38
CA GLU A 51 1.45 -23.28 13.99
C GLU A 51 1.71 -24.20 12.81
N THR A 52 1.97 -23.65 11.65
CA THR A 52 2.38 -24.44 10.49
C THR A 52 3.74 -25.10 10.78
N GLU A 53 3.84 -26.39 10.50
CA GLU A 53 5.09 -27.13 10.66
C GLU A 53 6.11 -26.68 9.62
N THR A 54 7.35 -26.47 10.07
CA THR A 54 8.43 -26.07 9.18
C THR A 54 8.84 -27.19 8.23
N PRO A 55 9.39 -26.90 7.03
CA PRO A 55 9.90 -27.91 6.10
C PRO A 55 10.92 -28.84 6.73
N LEU A 56 11.79 -28.33 7.61
CA LEU A 56 12.77 -29.14 8.34
C LEU A 56 12.09 -30.15 9.27
N LYS A 57 11.07 -29.70 10.03
CA LYS A 57 10.33 -30.59 10.92
C LYS A 57 9.65 -31.72 10.16
N GLN A 58 8.99 -31.39 9.03
CA GLN A 58 8.37 -32.40 8.15
C GLN A 58 9.40 -33.40 7.60
N SER A 59 10.57 -32.91 7.15
CA SER A 59 11.66 -33.77 6.65
C SER A 59 12.23 -34.67 7.73
N LEU A 60 12.39 -34.16 8.97
CA LEU A 60 12.85 -34.93 10.10
C LEU A 60 11.82 -36.00 10.51
N GLU A 61 10.52 -35.71 10.48
CA GLU A 61 9.49 -36.70 10.72
C GLU A 61 9.46 -37.81 9.69
N GLN A 62 9.60 -37.45 8.38
CA GLN A 62 9.69 -38.46 7.32
C GLN A 62 10.93 -39.36 7.49
N LEU A 63 12.09 -38.74 7.79
CA LEU A 63 13.32 -39.49 8.08
C LEU A 63 13.12 -40.41 9.30
N SER A 64 12.55 -39.92 10.40
CA SER A 64 12.30 -40.69 11.60
C SER A 64 11.37 -41.88 11.35
N LYS A 65 10.30 -41.68 10.57
CA LYS A 65 9.39 -42.77 10.15
C LYS A 65 10.13 -43.81 9.31
N ALA A 66 10.92 -43.39 8.32
CA ALA A 66 11.69 -44.30 7.48
C ALA A 66 12.71 -45.12 8.29
N LEU A 67 13.44 -44.45 9.20
CA LEU A 67 14.39 -45.13 10.11
C LEU A 67 13.68 -46.09 11.05
N THR A 68 12.53 -45.73 11.61
CA THR A 68 11.74 -46.59 12.48
C THR A 68 11.35 -47.89 11.76
N TYR A 69 10.82 -47.82 10.55
CA TYR A 69 10.49 -49.01 9.76
C TYR A 69 11.71 -49.87 9.46
N LEU A 70 12.85 -49.24 9.10
CA LEU A 70 14.10 -49.96 8.84
C LEU A 70 14.60 -50.70 10.11
N ILE A 71 14.61 -50.00 11.25
CA ILE A 71 15.05 -50.55 12.55
C ILE A 71 14.18 -51.72 12.96
N VAL A 72 12.84 -51.55 12.84
CA VAL A 72 11.89 -52.64 13.17
C VAL A 72 12.11 -53.85 12.26
N ALA A 73 12.34 -53.65 10.97
CA ALA A 73 12.62 -54.70 10.02
C ALA A 73 13.94 -55.47 10.38
N ILE A 74 15.01 -54.70 10.65
CA ILE A 74 16.29 -55.27 11.07
C ILE A 74 16.16 -56.05 12.40
N ALA A 75 15.50 -55.50 13.38
CA ALA A 75 15.24 -56.14 14.68
C ALA A 75 14.44 -57.45 14.52
N ALA A 76 13.40 -57.42 13.66
CA ALA A 76 12.61 -58.61 13.35
C ALA A 76 13.46 -59.69 12.67
N VAL A 77 14.25 -59.32 11.67
CA VAL A 77 15.18 -60.27 10.99
C VAL A 77 16.21 -60.83 11.98
N THR A 78 16.81 -60.00 12.82
CA THR A 78 17.78 -60.43 13.84
C THR A 78 17.16 -61.40 14.83
N PHE A 79 15.93 -61.11 15.31
CA PHE A 79 15.18 -61.99 16.18
C PHE A 79 14.90 -63.34 15.52
N LEU A 80 14.38 -63.34 14.27
CA LEU A 80 14.06 -64.57 13.56
C LEU A 80 15.30 -65.43 13.30
N VAL A 81 16.41 -64.79 12.88
CA VAL A 81 17.69 -65.50 12.64
C VAL A 81 18.22 -66.06 13.99
N GLY A 82 18.21 -65.31 15.07
CA GLY A 82 18.66 -65.75 16.38
C GLY A 82 17.87 -66.97 16.86
N VAL A 83 16.55 -66.93 16.85
CA VAL A 83 15.71 -68.01 17.35
C VAL A 83 15.66 -69.20 16.42
N PHE A 84 15.44 -69.01 15.10
CA PHE A 84 15.17 -70.13 14.17
C PHE A 84 16.41 -70.66 13.48
N VAL A 85 17.47 -69.89 13.33
CA VAL A 85 18.70 -70.34 12.65
C VAL A 85 19.79 -70.72 13.66
N ARG A 86 19.94 -69.91 14.72
CA ARG A 86 20.98 -70.13 15.74
C ARG A 86 20.49 -70.95 16.91
N GLY A 87 19.18 -71.17 17.09
CA GLY A 87 18.59 -71.93 18.20
C GLY A 87 18.66 -71.18 19.54
N GLU A 88 18.78 -69.86 19.53
CA GLU A 88 18.81 -69.09 20.79
C GLU A 88 17.45 -69.12 21.50
N HIS A 89 17.50 -68.97 22.84
CA HIS A 89 16.24 -68.87 23.56
C HIS A 89 15.46 -67.63 23.13
N PRO A 90 14.14 -67.74 22.89
CA PRO A 90 13.34 -66.56 22.35
C PRO A 90 13.48 -65.32 23.18
N LEU A 91 13.65 -65.38 24.48
CA LEU A 91 13.85 -64.22 25.33
C LEU A 91 15.20 -63.52 25.10
N GLU A 92 16.26 -64.33 24.88
CA GLU A 92 17.60 -63.79 24.56
C GLU A 92 17.60 -63.12 23.18
N GLY A 93 17.02 -63.76 22.19
CA GLY A 93 16.85 -63.17 20.85
C GLY A 93 16.03 -61.89 20.89
N LEU A 94 14.98 -61.82 21.71
CA LEU A 94 14.21 -60.58 21.86
C LEU A 94 15.02 -59.47 22.54
N MET A 95 15.80 -59.77 23.58
CA MET A 95 16.66 -58.80 24.25
C MET A 95 17.70 -58.22 23.29
N VAL A 96 18.32 -59.06 22.45
CA VAL A 96 19.28 -58.59 21.41
C VAL A 96 18.60 -57.71 20.38
N ALA A 97 17.42 -58.10 19.91
CA ALA A 97 16.65 -57.31 18.94
C ALA A 97 16.24 -55.95 19.49
N VAL A 98 15.76 -55.88 20.75
CA VAL A 98 15.42 -54.65 21.44
C VAL A 98 16.65 -53.77 21.68
N ALA A 99 17.77 -54.36 22.15
CA ALA A 99 19.01 -53.63 22.35
C ALA A 99 19.53 -53.02 21.04
N LEU A 100 19.44 -53.73 19.92
CA LEU A 100 19.79 -53.25 18.58
C LEU A 100 18.86 -52.09 18.14
N ALA A 101 17.55 -52.28 18.38
CA ALA A 101 16.58 -51.24 18.03
C ALA A 101 16.85 -49.94 18.80
N VAL A 102 17.10 -50.03 20.11
CA VAL A 102 17.43 -48.84 20.94
C VAL A 102 18.74 -48.19 20.50
N ALA A 103 19.79 -48.97 20.24
CA ALA A 103 21.07 -48.47 19.80
C ALA A 103 21.05 -47.79 18.43
N ALA A 104 20.08 -48.11 17.58
CA ALA A 104 19.92 -47.55 16.25
C ALA A 104 19.11 -46.24 16.23
N ILE A 105 18.49 -45.81 17.34
CA ILE A 105 17.74 -44.54 17.43
C ILE A 105 18.72 -43.37 17.43
N PRO A 106 18.60 -42.40 16.47
CA PRO A 106 19.50 -41.28 16.43
C PRO A 106 19.13 -40.19 17.46
N GLU A 107 19.36 -40.45 18.75
CA GLU A 107 18.98 -39.57 19.87
C GLU A 107 19.64 -38.15 19.79
N GLY A 108 20.81 -38.05 19.15
CA GLY A 108 21.52 -36.80 18.99
C GLY A 108 20.92 -35.82 17.95
N LEU A 109 20.08 -36.31 17.05
CA LEU A 109 19.57 -35.48 15.92
C LEU A 109 18.78 -34.23 16.35
N PRO A 110 17.80 -34.32 17.27
CA PRO A 110 17.07 -33.13 17.75
C PRO A 110 17.96 -32.13 18.46
N ALA A 111 18.95 -32.60 19.24
CA ALA A 111 19.90 -31.74 19.94
C ALA A 111 20.78 -30.96 18.95
N ILE A 112 21.32 -31.62 17.93
CA ILE A 112 22.14 -30.97 16.90
C ILE A 112 21.31 -29.91 16.15
N VAL A 113 20.09 -30.23 15.74
CA VAL A 113 19.20 -29.26 15.07
C VAL A 113 18.96 -28.03 15.95
N THR A 114 18.65 -28.23 17.22
CA THR A 114 18.45 -27.13 18.17
C THR A 114 19.68 -26.25 18.33
N ILE A 115 20.88 -26.83 18.41
CA ILE A 115 22.15 -26.11 18.50
C ILE A 115 22.38 -25.28 17.21
N VAL A 116 22.18 -25.87 16.04
CA VAL A 116 22.39 -25.16 14.74
C VAL A 116 21.41 -23.99 14.62
N LEU A 117 20.13 -24.19 14.92
CA LEU A 117 19.14 -23.12 14.91
C LEU A 117 19.46 -22.02 15.93
N SER A 118 19.98 -22.36 17.12
CA SER A 118 20.41 -21.40 18.12
C SER A 118 21.60 -20.55 17.65
N LEU A 119 22.57 -21.15 16.95
CA LEU A 119 23.68 -20.43 16.34
C LEU A 119 23.20 -19.49 15.23
N GLY A 120 22.25 -19.94 14.40
CA GLY A 120 21.58 -19.12 13.39
C GLY A 120 20.86 -17.92 14.01
N THR A 121 20.09 -18.14 15.07
CA THR A 121 19.42 -17.07 15.83
C THR A 121 20.41 -16.03 16.36
N THR A 122 21.54 -16.51 16.93
CA THR A 122 22.59 -15.61 17.44
C THR A 122 23.19 -14.76 16.32
N THR A 123 23.37 -15.33 15.14
CA THR A 123 23.90 -14.61 13.95
C THR A 123 22.92 -13.55 13.47
N LEU A 124 21.63 -13.87 13.41
CA LEU A 124 20.57 -12.91 13.03
C LEU A 124 20.44 -11.79 14.07
N ALA A 125 20.50 -12.10 15.36
CA ALA A 125 20.46 -11.12 16.44
C ALA A 125 21.61 -10.09 16.34
N LYS A 126 22.81 -10.54 15.99
CA LYS A 126 23.96 -9.65 15.72
C LYS A 126 23.74 -8.69 14.54
N ARG A 127 22.78 -9.01 13.67
CA ARG A 127 22.36 -8.16 12.53
C ARG A 127 21.03 -7.43 12.77
N ASN A 128 20.71 -7.17 14.05
CA ASN A 128 19.51 -6.46 14.49
C ASN A 128 18.18 -7.15 14.13
N SER A 129 18.18 -8.44 13.84
CA SER A 129 16.95 -9.22 13.59
C SER A 129 16.42 -9.79 14.91
N ILE A 130 15.12 -9.59 15.18
CA ILE A 130 14.46 -10.14 16.37
C ILE A 130 13.81 -11.47 15.99
N VAL A 131 14.37 -12.57 16.50
CA VAL A 131 13.82 -13.91 16.30
C VAL A 131 13.05 -14.32 17.56
N ARG A 132 11.74 -14.54 17.42
CA ARG A 132 10.87 -14.95 18.55
C ARG A 132 10.82 -16.46 18.74
N LYS A 133 10.94 -17.23 17.66
CA LYS A 133 10.89 -18.70 17.68
C LYS A 133 12.07 -19.27 16.89
N LEU A 134 12.73 -20.31 17.42
CA LEU A 134 13.86 -20.95 16.75
C LEU A 134 13.53 -21.46 15.33
N PRO A 135 12.35 -22.07 15.09
CA PRO A 135 11.97 -22.52 13.75
C PRO A 135 11.90 -21.40 12.70
N ALA A 136 11.68 -20.14 13.10
CA ALA A 136 11.62 -19.02 12.17
C ALA A 136 12.93 -18.79 11.41
N VAL A 137 14.08 -19.18 11.98
CA VAL A 137 15.39 -19.09 11.34
C VAL A 137 15.47 -20.01 10.12
N GLU A 138 14.96 -21.22 10.26
CA GLU A 138 14.92 -22.22 9.20
C GLU A 138 13.92 -21.80 8.10
N THR A 139 12.71 -21.37 8.49
CA THR A 139 11.69 -20.92 7.56
C THR A 139 12.19 -19.73 6.72
N LEU A 140 12.91 -18.78 7.35
CA LEU A 140 13.51 -17.67 6.61
C LEU A 140 14.56 -18.15 5.60
N GLY A 141 15.38 -19.13 5.98
CA GLY A 141 16.41 -19.70 5.10
C GLY A 141 15.89 -20.55 3.94
N SER A 142 14.66 -21.07 4.06
CA SER A 142 13.97 -21.87 3.04
C SER A 142 12.88 -21.11 2.27
N THR A 143 12.81 -19.77 2.45
CA THR A 143 11.82 -18.94 1.77
C THR A 143 12.12 -18.84 0.28
N GLU A 144 11.16 -19.22 -0.54
CA GLU A 144 11.23 -19.12 -2.01
C GLU A 144 10.46 -17.88 -2.52
N ILE A 145 9.46 -17.42 -1.75
CA ILE A 145 8.59 -16.31 -2.14
C ILE A 145 8.48 -15.33 -0.99
N ILE A 146 8.60 -14.03 -1.30
CA ILE A 146 8.28 -12.93 -0.40
C ILE A 146 7.05 -12.20 -0.95
N ALA A 147 5.92 -12.37 -0.28
CA ALA A 147 4.70 -11.63 -0.57
C ALA A 147 4.66 -10.35 0.28
N SER A 148 4.77 -9.20 -0.38
CA SER A 148 4.85 -7.89 0.27
C SER A 148 3.62 -7.04 -0.05
N ASP A 149 3.04 -6.41 0.96
CA ASP A 149 2.08 -5.34 0.76
C ASP A 149 2.76 -4.14 0.08
N LYS A 150 2.00 -3.42 -0.76
CA LYS A 150 2.49 -2.22 -1.44
C LYS A 150 2.57 -1.04 -0.49
N THR A 151 1.42 -0.64 0.07
CA THR A 151 1.25 0.64 0.75
C THR A 151 1.92 0.66 2.13
N GLY A 152 2.87 1.58 2.32
CA GLY A 152 3.60 1.72 3.58
C GLY A 152 4.69 0.66 3.82
N THR A 153 4.80 -0.35 2.94
CA THR A 153 5.85 -1.38 2.97
C THR A 153 6.84 -1.17 1.83
N LEU A 154 6.40 -1.32 0.59
CA LEU A 154 7.20 -1.05 -0.61
C LEU A 154 7.20 0.44 -0.97
N THR A 155 6.16 1.17 -0.56
CA THR A 155 6.01 2.60 -0.74
C THR A 155 6.07 3.36 0.58
N MET A 156 6.20 4.67 0.51
CA MET A 156 6.36 5.55 1.67
C MET A 156 5.05 5.82 2.43
N ASN A 157 3.89 5.44 1.86
CA ASN A 157 2.55 5.82 2.34
C ASN A 157 2.40 7.34 2.46
N GLN A 158 3.00 8.07 1.53
CA GLN A 158 2.98 9.51 1.47
C GLN A 158 2.80 9.94 0.02
N MET A 159 1.63 10.49 -0.31
CA MET A 159 1.42 11.04 -1.64
C MET A 159 2.40 12.17 -1.92
N THR A 160 2.90 12.20 -3.15
CA THR A 160 3.86 13.23 -3.62
C THR A 160 3.48 13.65 -5.04
N VAL A 161 3.56 14.94 -5.33
CA VAL A 161 3.41 15.45 -6.71
C VAL A 161 4.65 15.06 -7.50
N GLU A 162 4.46 14.39 -8.64
CA GLU A 162 5.56 13.96 -9.51
C GLU A 162 5.60 14.73 -10.83
N LYS A 163 4.43 15.07 -11.36
CA LYS A 163 4.26 15.76 -12.65
C LYS A 163 3.23 16.87 -12.56
N VAL A 164 3.49 17.96 -13.24
CA VAL A 164 2.53 19.07 -13.42
C VAL A 164 2.42 19.41 -14.90
N TYR A 165 1.20 19.47 -15.41
CA TYR A 165 0.89 19.94 -16.75
C TYR A 165 0.28 21.34 -16.63
N THR A 166 0.99 22.33 -17.11
CA THR A 166 0.55 23.73 -17.12
C THR A 166 1.13 24.43 -18.36
N ASN A 167 0.47 25.46 -18.85
CA ASN A 167 0.89 26.18 -20.06
C ASN A 167 1.09 25.30 -21.30
N GLY A 168 0.32 24.21 -21.41
CA GLY A 168 0.46 23.26 -22.52
C GLY A 168 1.68 22.34 -22.43
N GLN A 169 2.42 22.33 -21.33
CA GLN A 169 3.64 21.55 -21.15
C GLN A 169 3.56 20.66 -19.90
N LEU A 170 4.00 19.41 -20.05
CA LEU A 170 4.16 18.47 -18.95
C LEU A 170 5.58 18.63 -18.38
N GLN A 171 5.66 18.92 -17.08
CA GLN A 171 6.91 19.18 -16.37
C GLN A 171 7.06 18.21 -15.18
N SER A 172 8.30 17.95 -14.79
CA SER A 172 8.59 17.27 -13.52
C SER A 172 8.28 18.19 -12.34
N ALA A 173 7.91 17.63 -11.21
CA ALA A 173 7.75 18.35 -9.95
C ALA A 173 9.01 19.10 -9.49
N ALA A 174 10.19 18.68 -9.93
CA ALA A 174 11.45 19.38 -9.67
C ALA A 174 11.65 20.66 -10.49
N THR A 175 10.80 20.90 -11.49
CA THR A 175 10.87 22.14 -12.32
C THR A 175 10.23 23.28 -11.55
N GLU A 176 10.93 24.40 -11.44
CA GLU A 176 10.43 25.57 -10.73
C GLU A 176 9.17 26.12 -11.42
N ILE A 177 8.10 26.24 -10.64
CA ILE A 177 6.84 26.87 -11.06
C ILE A 177 6.74 28.20 -10.33
N GLY A 178 6.55 29.28 -11.06
CA GLY A 178 6.44 30.62 -10.47
C GLY A 178 5.30 30.71 -9.45
N SER A 179 5.52 31.43 -8.36
CA SER A 179 4.53 31.58 -7.27
C SER A 179 3.20 32.20 -7.72
N ASN A 180 3.18 32.92 -8.82
CA ASN A 180 1.96 33.51 -9.41
C ASN A 180 1.22 32.55 -10.36
N ASN A 181 1.62 31.28 -10.44
CA ASN A 181 0.95 30.30 -11.28
C ASN A 181 -0.40 29.89 -10.66
N ASN A 182 -1.49 30.06 -11.41
CA ASN A 182 -2.83 29.72 -10.92
C ASN A 182 -3.00 28.24 -10.61
N THR A 183 -2.29 27.33 -11.29
CA THR A 183 -2.31 25.90 -10.92
C THR A 183 -1.80 25.71 -9.49
N LEU A 184 -0.69 26.35 -9.11
CA LEU A 184 -0.13 26.30 -7.77
C LEU A 184 -1.08 26.92 -6.72
N ARG A 185 -1.69 28.06 -7.04
CA ARG A 185 -2.70 28.70 -6.18
C ARG A 185 -3.88 27.75 -5.92
N ILE A 186 -4.43 27.14 -6.97
CA ILE A 186 -5.59 26.24 -6.85
C ILE A 186 -5.26 25.01 -6.02
N MET A 187 -4.08 24.41 -6.20
CA MET A 187 -3.61 23.27 -5.41
C MET A 187 -3.64 23.56 -3.91
N ASN A 188 -3.30 24.77 -3.52
CA ASN A 188 -3.21 25.20 -2.13
C ASN A 188 -4.51 25.80 -1.60
N PHE A 189 -5.31 26.45 -2.42
CA PHE A 189 -6.56 27.09 -2.01
C PHE A 189 -7.72 26.09 -1.87
N ALA A 190 -7.95 25.26 -2.89
CA ALA A 190 -8.96 24.21 -2.82
C ALA A 190 -8.42 23.02 -2.00
N ASN A 191 -8.20 23.22 -0.69
CA ASN A 191 -7.47 22.31 0.16
C ASN A 191 -7.86 22.49 1.63
N ASP A 192 -8.02 21.38 2.38
CA ASP A 192 -8.39 21.38 3.80
C ASP A 192 -7.23 20.99 4.73
N THR A 193 -6.02 20.84 4.17
CA THR A 193 -4.82 20.57 4.96
C THR A 193 -4.55 21.70 5.94
N LYS A 194 -4.27 21.31 7.17
CA LYS A 194 -3.82 22.22 8.23
C LYS A 194 -2.32 22.08 8.42
N VAL A 195 -1.68 23.20 8.64
CA VAL A 195 -0.25 23.24 9.00
C VAL A 195 -0.16 23.55 10.49
N ASP A 196 0.40 22.64 11.27
CA ASP A 196 0.57 22.85 12.71
C ASP A 196 1.70 23.86 13.00
N PRO A 197 1.85 24.32 14.27
CA PRO A 197 2.93 25.26 14.62
C PRO A 197 4.35 24.72 14.39
N SER A 198 4.54 23.41 14.30
CA SER A 198 5.82 22.78 13.98
C SER A 198 6.09 22.69 12.46
N GLY A 199 5.14 23.07 11.63
CA GLY A 199 5.21 22.96 10.17
C GLY A 199 4.73 21.62 9.62
N LYS A 200 4.21 20.73 10.47
CA LYS A 200 3.68 19.44 10.03
C LYS A 200 2.33 19.60 9.36
N LEU A 201 2.16 18.96 8.21
CA LEU A 201 0.90 18.91 7.47
C LEU A 201 -0.03 17.85 8.07
N ILE A 202 -1.31 18.24 8.26
CA ILE A 202 -2.36 17.38 8.82
C ILE A 202 -3.56 17.44 7.87
N GLY A 203 -3.94 16.31 7.30
CA GLY A 203 -5.07 16.22 6.35
C GLY A 203 -5.03 14.93 5.54
N ASP A 204 -5.86 14.88 4.50
CA ASP A 204 -5.84 13.80 3.52
C ASP A 204 -4.47 13.74 2.81
N PRO A 205 -3.89 12.55 2.58
CA PRO A 205 -2.58 12.41 1.91
C PRO A 205 -2.50 13.09 0.54
N THR A 206 -3.59 13.08 -0.23
CA THR A 206 -3.66 13.75 -1.54
C THR A 206 -3.57 15.26 -1.38
N GLU A 207 -4.24 15.81 -0.37
CA GLU A 207 -4.25 17.25 -0.10
C GLU A 207 -2.94 17.75 0.51
N THR A 208 -2.38 16.99 1.46
CA THR A 208 -1.08 17.33 2.05
C THR A 208 0.04 17.34 1.01
N ALA A 209 -0.03 16.46 0.00
CA ALA A 209 0.92 16.46 -1.12
C ALA A 209 0.89 17.76 -1.93
N LEU A 210 -0.29 18.32 -2.16
CA LEU A 210 -0.47 19.57 -2.89
C LEU A 210 0.10 20.76 -2.11
N VAL A 211 -0.15 20.80 -0.79
CA VAL A 211 0.40 21.86 0.08
C VAL A 211 1.91 21.74 0.23
N GLN A 212 2.43 20.52 0.39
CA GLN A 212 3.88 20.29 0.42
C GLN A 212 4.54 20.78 -0.87
N PHE A 213 3.96 20.47 -2.02
CA PHE A 213 4.44 20.96 -3.30
C PHE A 213 4.45 22.50 -3.37
N GLY A 214 3.43 23.16 -2.80
CA GLY A 214 3.40 24.61 -2.66
C GLY A 214 4.58 25.14 -1.85
N LEU A 215 4.81 24.55 -0.68
CA LEU A 215 5.93 24.93 0.20
C LEU A 215 7.30 24.74 -0.48
N ASP A 216 7.48 23.65 -1.22
CA ASP A 216 8.71 23.36 -1.97
C ASP A 216 8.97 24.36 -3.10
N HIS A 217 7.90 25.05 -3.57
CA HIS A 217 7.94 26.07 -4.62
C HIS A 217 7.77 27.51 -4.07
N ASN A 218 8.10 27.73 -2.80
CA ASN A 218 8.02 29.03 -2.13
C ASN A 218 6.60 29.63 -2.07
N PHE A 219 5.56 28.79 -2.08
CA PHE A 219 4.17 29.17 -1.89
C PHE A 219 3.70 28.73 -0.50
N ASP A 220 3.79 29.60 0.49
CA ASP A 220 3.24 29.32 1.81
C ASP A 220 1.77 29.77 1.89
N VAL A 221 0.87 28.80 1.82
CA VAL A 221 -0.59 29.06 1.86
C VAL A 221 -1.01 29.83 3.12
N ARG A 222 -0.31 29.70 4.24
CA ARG A 222 -0.63 30.43 5.48
C ARG A 222 -0.42 31.93 5.35
N GLU A 223 0.60 32.34 4.61
CA GLU A 223 0.87 33.75 4.35
C GLU A 223 -0.13 34.30 3.33
N VAL A 224 -0.36 33.56 2.24
CA VAL A 224 -1.29 33.99 1.18
C VAL A 224 -2.74 34.11 1.70
N LEU A 225 -3.19 33.21 2.55
CA LEU A 225 -4.55 33.26 3.14
C LEU A 225 -4.77 34.43 4.10
N LYS A 226 -3.74 35.15 4.54
CA LYS A 226 -3.90 36.40 5.30
C LYS A 226 -4.42 37.52 4.40
N ASP A 227 -3.96 37.58 3.16
CA ASP A 227 -4.32 38.59 2.18
C ASP A 227 -5.52 38.16 1.32
N GLU A 228 -5.64 36.85 1.07
CA GLU A 228 -6.69 36.23 0.26
C GLU A 228 -7.50 35.18 1.05
N PRO A 229 -8.26 35.60 2.06
CA PRO A 229 -8.96 34.68 2.96
C PRO A 229 -10.04 33.88 2.23
N ARG A 230 -10.18 32.59 2.60
CA ARG A 230 -11.33 31.76 2.21
C ARG A 230 -12.59 32.31 2.83
N VAL A 231 -13.58 32.67 2.02
CA VAL A 231 -14.86 33.23 2.45
C VAL A 231 -16.04 32.26 2.30
N ALA A 232 -15.93 31.30 1.40
CA ALA A 232 -16.93 30.27 1.21
C ALA A 232 -16.32 29.02 0.55
N GLU A 233 -17.05 27.91 0.57
CA GLU A 233 -16.62 26.65 -0.04
C GLU A 233 -17.79 25.75 -0.44
N LEU A 234 -17.53 24.87 -1.40
CA LEU A 234 -18.27 23.64 -1.64
C LEU A 234 -17.29 22.49 -1.32
N PRO A 235 -17.46 21.79 -0.20
CA PRO A 235 -16.56 20.70 0.20
C PRO A 235 -16.48 19.60 -0.87
N PHE A 236 -15.44 18.78 -0.80
CA PHE A 236 -15.33 17.62 -1.66
C PHE A 236 -16.55 16.72 -1.54
N ASP A 237 -17.06 16.32 -2.68
CA ASP A 237 -18.19 15.41 -2.77
C ASP A 237 -17.85 14.27 -3.74
N SER A 238 -18.07 13.03 -3.29
CA SER A 238 -17.67 11.82 -4.04
C SER A 238 -18.48 11.59 -5.32
N ASP A 239 -19.71 12.11 -5.39
CA ASP A 239 -20.57 11.99 -6.59
C ASP A 239 -20.14 12.99 -7.65
N ARG A 240 -19.87 14.24 -7.25
CA ARG A 240 -19.33 15.30 -8.12
C ARG A 240 -17.85 15.07 -8.44
N LYS A 241 -17.09 14.48 -7.52
CA LYS A 241 -15.62 14.32 -7.55
C LYS A 241 -14.89 15.65 -7.65
N LEU A 242 -15.47 16.71 -7.11
CA LEU A 242 -14.97 18.09 -7.14
C LEU A 242 -14.98 18.70 -5.75
N MET A 243 -14.10 19.67 -5.55
CA MET A 243 -14.04 20.57 -4.40
C MET A 243 -13.81 22.00 -4.91
N SER A 244 -14.49 22.97 -4.32
CA SER A 244 -14.37 24.40 -4.70
C SER A 244 -14.23 25.27 -3.47
N THR A 245 -13.34 26.26 -3.54
CA THR A 245 -13.17 27.28 -2.49
C THR A 245 -13.21 28.67 -3.10
N ILE A 246 -13.71 29.62 -2.35
CA ILE A 246 -13.88 31.02 -2.78
C ILE A 246 -13.02 31.90 -1.88
N HIS A 247 -12.12 32.64 -2.48
CA HIS A 247 -11.16 33.51 -1.82
C HIS A 247 -11.37 34.94 -2.22
N LYS A 248 -11.29 35.86 -1.26
CA LYS A 248 -11.42 37.30 -1.52
C LYS A 248 -10.04 37.86 -1.91
N GLU A 249 -9.95 38.49 -3.07
CA GLU A 249 -8.71 39.12 -3.54
C GLU A 249 -8.59 40.56 -3.02
N ALA A 250 -7.38 41.11 -3.07
CA ALA A 250 -7.08 42.45 -2.55
C ALA A 250 -7.82 43.57 -3.27
N ASP A 251 -8.18 43.39 -4.54
CA ASP A 251 -8.97 44.32 -5.33
C ASP A 251 -10.47 44.28 -5.07
N GLY A 252 -10.90 43.35 -4.19
CA GLY A 252 -12.29 43.13 -3.80
C GLY A 252 -13.02 42.11 -4.66
N SER A 253 -12.40 41.57 -5.70
CA SER A 253 -12.92 40.44 -6.48
C SER A 253 -12.80 39.14 -5.72
N TYR A 254 -13.33 38.07 -6.29
CA TYR A 254 -13.28 36.71 -5.70
C TYR A 254 -12.63 35.75 -6.69
N PHE A 255 -11.64 35.02 -6.20
CA PHE A 255 -11.02 33.90 -6.90
C PHE A 255 -11.69 32.61 -6.47
N ILE A 256 -12.24 31.87 -7.42
CA ILE A 256 -12.93 30.61 -7.20
C ILE A 256 -12.00 29.50 -7.69
N ALA A 257 -11.38 28.80 -6.77
CA ALA A 257 -10.49 27.66 -7.04
C ALA A 257 -11.29 26.35 -7.06
N VAL A 258 -11.12 25.55 -8.10
CA VAL A 258 -11.81 24.27 -8.26
C VAL A 258 -10.78 23.19 -8.58
N LYS A 259 -10.80 22.08 -7.81
CA LYS A 259 -10.01 20.88 -8.10
C LYS A 259 -10.90 19.66 -8.18
N GLY A 260 -10.46 18.67 -8.94
CA GLY A 260 -11.14 17.39 -8.96
C GLY A 260 -10.74 16.44 -10.08
N ALA A 261 -11.57 15.43 -10.31
CA ALA A 261 -11.33 14.43 -11.32
C ALA A 261 -11.38 15.04 -12.73
N PRO A 262 -10.37 14.79 -13.59
CA PRO A 262 -10.27 15.41 -14.90
C PRO A 262 -11.48 15.16 -15.81
N ASP A 263 -12.06 13.95 -15.75
CA ASP A 263 -13.23 13.55 -16.53
C ASP A 263 -14.51 14.31 -16.16
N GLN A 264 -14.63 14.77 -14.92
CA GLN A 264 -15.77 15.56 -14.44
C GLN A 264 -15.53 17.06 -14.62
N LEU A 265 -14.34 17.53 -14.25
CA LEU A 265 -14.04 18.96 -14.26
C LEU A 265 -13.91 19.52 -15.68
N LEU A 266 -13.37 18.74 -16.64
CA LEU A 266 -13.23 19.18 -18.03
C LEU A 266 -14.57 19.50 -18.71
N LYS A 267 -15.67 18.87 -18.28
CA LYS A 267 -17.02 19.16 -18.79
C LYS A 267 -17.52 20.57 -18.43
N ARG A 268 -16.93 21.18 -17.39
CA ARG A 268 -17.32 22.47 -16.80
C ARG A 268 -16.40 23.61 -17.24
N VAL A 269 -15.37 23.28 -18.03
CA VAL A 269 -14.37 24.21 -18.54
C VAL A 269 -14.79 24.74 -19.91
N THR A 270 -14.77 26.07 -20.05
CA THR A 270 -15.08 26.76 -21.31
C THR A 270 -13.88 27.55 -21.86
N ARG A 271 -12.89 27.82 -21.01
CA ARG A 271 -11.68 28.62 -21.35
C ARG A 271 -10.42 27.88 -20.84
N ILE A 272 -9.29 28.30 -21.37
CA ILE A 272 -7.97 27.78 -20.99
C ILE A 272 -7.01 28.96 -20.79
N GLU A 273 -6.17 28.83 -19.76
CA GLU A 273 -5.05 29.75 -19.54
C GLU A 273 -3.76 29.13 -20.11
N VAL A 274 -3.04 29.87 -20.94
CA VAL A 274 -1.74 29.50 -21.49
C VAL A 274 -0.81 30.72 -21.43
N ASN A 275 0.28 30.62 -20.69
CA ASN A 275 1.25 31.70 -20.49
C ASN A 275 0.64 33.03 -19.99
N GLY A 276 -0.38 32.92 -19.12
CA GLY A 276 -1.09 34.08 -18.56
C GLY A 276 -2.19 34.65 -19.45
N GLU A 277 -2.38 34.14 -20.66
CA GLU A 277 -3.47 34.55 -21.55
C GLU A 277 -4.65 33.56 -21.44
N VAL A 278 -5.84 34.10 -21.20
CA VAL A 278 -7.09 33.36 -21.14
C VAL A 278 -7.82 33.43 -22.47
N ARG A 279 -8.11 32.27 -23.05
CA ARG A 279 -8.86 32.16 -24.32
C ARG A 279 -9.91 31.04 -24.25
N PRO A 280 -10.88 31.02 -25.16
CA PRO A 280 -11.78 29.85 -25.29
C PRO A 280 -10.99 28.56 -25.50
N ILE A 281 -11.44 27.49 -24.85
CA ILE A 281 -10.82 26.15 -24.99
C ILE A 281 -11.27 25.53 -26.32
N THR A 282 -10.33 24.98 -27.09
CA THR A 282 -10.62 24.27 -28.33
C THR A 282 -10.77 22.75 -28.12
N ASP A 283 -11.26 22.05 -29.13
CA ASP A 283 -11.32 20.57 -29.09
C ASP A 283 -9.94 19.93 -29.12
N GLU A 284 -8.96 20.60 -29.74
CA GLU A 284 -7.54 20.20 -29.72
C GLU A 284 -6.97 20.30 -28.31
N ASP A 285 -7.25 21.37 -27.58
CA ASP A 285 -6.84 21.53 -26.19
C ASP A 285 -7.42 20.41 -25.31
N LYS A 286 -8.73 20.14 -25.45
CA LYS A 286 -9.40 19.07 -24.72
C LYS A 286 -8.80 17.70 -25.01
N LYS A 287 -8.49 17.42 -26.28
CA LYS A 287 -7.79 16.18 -26.65
C LYS A 287 -6.42 16.07 -26.05
N ALA A 288 -5.63 17.16 -26.04
CA ALA A 288 -4.30 17.18 -25.43
C ALA A 288 -4.37 16.96 -23.91
N ILE A 289 -5.31 17.60 -23.21
CA ILE A 289 -5.54 17.42 -21.78
C ILE A 289 -5.90 15.97 -21.48
N LEU A 290 -6.83 15.38 -22.22
CA LEU A 290 -7.25 13.98 -22.03
C LEU A 290 -6.13 12.98 -22.36
N ALA A 291 -5.34 13.24 -23.40
CA ALA A 291 -4.16 12.43 -23.72
C ALA A 291 -3.14 12.48 -22.59
N THR A 292 -2.82 13.67 -22.08
CA THR A 292 -1.90 13.84 -20.96
C THR A 292 -2.43 13.14 -19.69
N ASN A 293 -3.72 13.29 -19.39
CA ASN A 293 -4.35 12.58 -18.27
C ASN A 293 -4.19 11.05 -18.40
N LYS A 294 -4.44 10.51 -19.58
CA LYS A 294 -4.30 9.08 -19.86
C LYS A 294 -2.84 8.60 -19.72
N ASP A 295 -1.90 9.40 -20.19
CA ASP A 295 -0.47 9.07 -20.11
C ASP A 295 0.06 9.14 -18.68
N LEU A 296 -0.42 10.07 -17.87
CA LEU A 296 -0.13 10.13 -16.44
C LEU A 296 -0.73 8.93 -15.70
N ALA A 297 -1.98 8.58 -16.01
CA ALA A 297 -2.64 7.43 -15.41
C ALA A 297 -1.92 6.10 -15.73
N LYS A 298 -1.40 5.92 -16.96
CA LYS A 298 -0.57 4.77 -17.32
C LYS A 298 0.75 4.67 -16.54
N GLN A 299 1.23 5.79 -15.98
CA GLN A 299 2.40 5.84 -15.11
C GLN A 299 2.02 5.62 -13.63
N ALA A 300 0.81 5.14 -13.34
CA ALA A 300 0.24 4.96 -12.01
C ALA A 300 0.06 6.26 -11.22
N LEU A 301 0.02 7.40 -11.88
CA LEU A 301 -0.20 8.68 -11.21
C LEU A 301 -1.70 8.90 -11.00
N ARG A 302 -2.06 9.27 -9.77
CA ARG A 302 -3.37 9.86 -9.49
C ARG A 302 -3.39 11.27 -10.06
N VAL A 303 -4.31 11.54 -10.97
CA VAL A 303 -4.39 12.84 -11.64
C VAL A 303 -5.53 13.67 -11.07
N LEU A 304 -5.23 14.90 -10.70
CA LEU A 304 -6.21 15.94 -10.39
C LEU A 304 -6.10 17.08 -11.42
N MET A 305 -7.24 17.64 -11.77
CA MET A 305 -7.36 18.79 -12.62
C MET A 305 -7.61 20.05 -11.79
N MET A 306 -6.96 21.13 -12.18
CA MET A 306 -7.07 22.44 -11.56
C MET A 306 -7.74 23.40 -12.53
N ALA A 307 -8.78 24.08 -12.06
CA ALA A 307 -9.51 25.09 -12.80
C ALA A 307 -9.94 26.23 -11.89
N TYR A 308 -10.22 27.39 -12.43
CA TYR A 308 -10.66 28.54 -11.67
C TYR A 308 -11.61 29.44 -12.46
N LYS A 309 -12.21 30.38 -11.79
CA LYS A 309 -12.81 31.58 -12.36
C LYS A 309 -12.74 32.74 -11.38
N THR A 310 -12.96 33.94 -11.86
CA THR A 310 -13.06 35.16 -11.04
C THR A 310 -14.48 35.70 -11.07
N SER A 311 -14.93 36.35 -9.98
CA SER A 311 -16.24 36.96 -9.84
C SER A 311 -16.13 38.27 -9.08
N ASN A 312 -17.03 39.23 -9.35
CA ASN A 312 -17.11 40.47 -8.57
C ASN A 312 -17.96 40.35 -7.29
N GLU A 313 -18.66 39.22 -7.12
CA GLU A 313 -19.50 38.95 -5.96
C GLU A 313 -19.40 37.47 -5.58
N ILE A 314 -19.73 37.14 -4.33
CA ILE A 314 -19.80 35.74 -3.89
C ILE A 314 -20.99 35.09 -4.60
N PRO A 315 -20.78 34.06 -5.44
CA PRO A 315 -21.88 33.38 -6.11
C PRO A 315 -22.73 32.60 -5.13
N THR A 316 -23.97 32.32 -5.49
CA THR A 316 -24.79 31.35 -4.78
C THR A 316 -24.05 30.01 -4.70
N LEU A 317 -23.99 29.41 -3.50
CA LEU A 317 -23.22 28.19 -3.24
C LEU A 317 -23.93 26.94 -3.78
N GLU A 318 -24.16 26.92 -5.09
CA GLU A 318 -24.70 25.80 -5.85
C GLU A 318 -23.65 25.33 -6.86
N SER A 319 -23.46 24.03 -6.99
CA SER A 319 -22.45 23.43 -7.87
C SER A 319 -22.58 23.90 -9.33
N GLU A 320 -23.81 24.01 -9.82
CA GLU A 320 -24.12 24.46 -11.18
C GLU A 320 -23.69 25.91 -11.44
N ILE A 321 -23.62 26.71 -10.40
CA ILE A 321 -23.20 28.12 -10.46
C ILE A 321 -21.71 28.26 -10.19
N VAL A 322 -21.24 27.71 -9.09
CA VAL A 322 -19.83 27.83 -8.66
C VAL A 322 -18.89 27.11 -9.60
N GLU A 323 -19.25 25.88 -10.02
CA GLU A 323 -18.41 24.97 -10.79
C GLU A 323 -18.74 24.96 -12.30
N SER A 324 -19.13 26.08 -12.85
CA SER A 324 -19.43 26.26 -14.29
C SER A 324 -18.63 27.41 -14.88
N ASP A 325 -18.46 27.43 -16.19
CA ASP A 325 -17.74 28.44 -16.96
C ASP A 325 -16.30 28.65 -16.46
N LEU A 326 -15.62 27.55 -16.19
CA LEU A 326 -14.30 27.54 -15.59
C LEU A 326 -13.17 27.73 -16.63
N ILE A 327 -12.04 28.21 -16.16
CA ILE A 327 -10.78 28.35 -16.89
C ILE A 327 -9.88 27.19 -16.49
N PHE A 328 -9.47 26.35 -17.43
CA PHE A 328 -8.46 25.31 -17.19
C PHE A 328 -7.12 25.95 -16.88
N SER A 329 -6.47 25.49 -15.80
CA SER A 329 -5.13 25.92 -15.41
C SER A 329 -4.09 24.80 -15.54
N GLY A 330 -4.41 23.57 -15.13
CA GLY A 330 -3.44 22.49 -15.20
C GLY A 330 -3.94 21.12 -14.75
N LEU A 331 -3.06 20.12 -14.93
CA LEU A 331 -3.19 18.79 -14.32
C LEU A 331 -2.02 18.55 -13.38
N VAL A 332 -2.29 17.80 -12.31
CA VAL A 332 -1.28 17.40 -11.33
C VAL A 332 -1.33 15.90 -11.19
N GLY A 333 -0.21 15.25 -11.47
CA GLY A 333 -0.02 13.81 -11.29
C GLY A 333 0.74 13.52 -10.00
N MET A 334 0.15 12.68 -9.14
CA MET A 334 0.68 12.32 -7.83
C MET A 334 0.79 10.81 -7.68
N ILE A 335 1.74 10.38 -6.89
CA ILE A 335 1.94 8.97 -6.55
C ILE A 335 2.36 8.85 -5.09
N ASP A 336 2.12 7.68 -4.51
CA ASP A 336 2.81 7.22 -3.31
C ASP A 336 4.13 6.59 -3.76
N PRO A 337 5.27 7.30 -3.61
CA PRO A 337 6.53 6.86 -4.19
C PRO A 337 7.05 5.60 -3.50
N GLU A 338 7.76 4.80 -4.25
CA GLU A 338 8.48 3.65 -3.74
C GLU A 338 9.57 4.09 -2.75
N ARG A 339 9.80 3.26 -1.73
CA ARG A 339 10.94 3.47 -0.81
C ARG A 339 12.26 3.35 -1.57
N PRO A 340 13.23 4.24 -1.32
CA PRO A 340 14.54 4.18 -2.00
C PRO A 340 15.24 2.83 -1.86
N GLU A 341 15.06 2.17 -0.70
CA GLU A 341 15.65 0.86 -0.40
C GLU A 341 14.89 -0.33 -1.00
N ALA A 342 13.63 -0.15 -1.44
CA ALA A 342 12.78 -1.25 -1.86
C ALA A 342 13.25 -1.91 -3.17
N ALA A 343 13.67 -1.12 -4.16
CA ALA A 343 14.16 -1.65 -5.43
C ALA A 343 15.44 -2.47 -5.23
N GLU A 344 16.37 -2.02 -4.37
CA GLU A 344 17.57 -2.76 -4.03
C GLU A 344 17.25 -4.06 -3.28
N ALA A 345 16.30 -4.02 -2.33
CA ALA A 345 15.86 -5.21 -1.62
C ALA A 345 15.24 -6.26 -2.57
N VAL A 346 14.44 -5.82 -3.54
CA VAL A 346 13.87 -6.67 -4.59
C VAL A 346 14.98 -7.31 -5.44
N ARG A 347 15.98 -6.52 -5.85
CA ARG A 347 17.12 -7.01 -6.63
C ARG A 347 17.90 -8.09 -5.88
N VAL A 348 18.24 -7.82 -4.61
CA VAL A 348 18.98 -8.77 -3.76
C VAL A 348 18.16 -10.04 -3.51
N ALA A 349 16.85 -9.94 -3.29
CA ALA A 349 16.00 -11.11 -3.15
C ALA A 349 16.02 -11.99 -4.40
N LYS A 350 15.89 -11.39 -5.59
CA LYS A 350 15.96 -12.11 -6.87
C LYS A 350 17.33 -12.80 -7.08
N GLU A 351 18.43 -12.13 -6.76
CA GLU A 351 19.77 -12.72 -6.83
C GLU A 351 19.97 -13.91 -5.87
N ALA A 352 19.26 -13.88 -4.73
CA ALA A 352 19.22 -15.01 -3.80
C ALA A 352 18.29 -16.15 -4.25
N GLY A 353 17.64 -16.05 -5.42
CA GLY A 353 16.67 -17.03 -5.91
C GLY A 353 15.28 -16.92 -5.28
N ILE A 354 15.02 -15.85 -4.54
CA ILE A 354 13.72 -15.58 -3.91
C ILE A 354 12.86 -14.78 -4.88
N ARG A 355 11.61 -15.18 -5.06
CA ARG A 355 10.62 -14.48 -5.91
C ARG A 355 9.83 -13.45 -5.10
N PRO A 356 10.06 -12.14 -5.28
CA PRO A 356 9.22 -11.12 -4.67
C PRO A 356 7.89 -11.01 -5.42
N ILE A 357 6.80 -10.91 -4.67
CA ILE A 357 5.43 -10.70 -5.16
C ILE A 357 4.85 -9.49 -4.43
N MET A 358 4.21 -8.60 -5.15
CA MET A 358 3.50 -7.47 -4.58
C MET A 358 2.01 -7.80 -4.44
N ILE A 359 1.44 -7.56 -3.27
CA ILE A 359 0.02 -7.68 -2.97
C ILE A 359 -0.52 -6.28 -2.70
N THR A 360 -1.63 -5.90 -3.33
CA THR A 360 -2.22 -4.58 -3.16
C THR A 360 -3.72 -4.60 -3.46
N GLY A 361 -4.46 -3.64 -2.87
CA GLY A 361 -5.85 -3.35 -3.24
C GLY A 361 -5.98 -2.32 -4.38
N ASP A 362 -4.87 -1.89 -4.98
CA ASP A 362 -4.89 -0.92 -6.07
C ASP A 362 -5.46 -1.51 -7.37
N HIS A 363 -5.80 -0.62 -8.30
CA HIS A 363 -6.14 -1.02 -9.67
C HIS A 363 -4.95 -1.70 -10.36
N GLN A 364 -5.22 -2.67 -11.22
CA GLN A 364 -4.22 -3.50 -11.92
C GLN A 364 -3.12 -2.67 -12.60
N ASP A 365 -3.48 -1.65 -13.37
CA ASP A 365 -2.52 -0.78 -14.08
C ASP A 365 -1.56 -0.06 -13.11
N THR A 366 -2.07 0.37 -11.94
CA THR A 366 -1.26 1.02 -10.91
C THR A 366 -0.28 0.05 -10.26
N ALA A 367 -0.76 -1.15 -9.95
CA ALA A 367 0.05 -2.22 -9.38
C ALA A 367 1.18 -2.63 -10.33
N GLU A 368 0.87 -2.83 -11.60
CA GLU A 368 1.85 -3.20 -12.64
C GLU A 368 2.93 -2.13 -12.79
N ALA A 369 2.56 -0.86 -12.88
CA ALA A 369 3.52 0.23 -13.05
C ALA A 369 4.49 0.33 -11.87
N ILE A 370 4.01 0.18 -10.63
CA ILE A 370 4.87 0.19 -9.44
C ILE A 370 5.74 -1.08 -9.39
N ALA A 371 5.19 -2.25 -9.72
CA ALA A 371 5.95 -3.49 -9.78
C ALA A 371 7.10 -3.43 -10.80
N LYS A 372 6.88 -2.78 -11.93
CA LYS A 372 7.93 -2.50 -12.94
C LYS A 372 8.99 -1.52 -12.43
N ARG A 373 8.61 -0.44 -11.75
CA ARG A 373 9.54 0.52 -11.14
C ARG A 373 10.42 -0.13 -10.08
N LEU A 374 9.85 -1.03 -9.27
CA LEU A 374 10.58 -1.78 -8.24
C LEU A 374 11.43 -2.93 -8.81
N GLY A 375 11.27 -3.27 -10.09
CA GLY A 375 11.94 -4.42 -10.71
C GLY A 375 11.35 -5.77 -10.27
N ILE A 376 10.15 -5.80 -9.70
CA ILE A 376 9.41 -7.04 -9.42
C ILE A 376 9.03 -7.70 -10.75
N ILE A 377 8.50 -6.92 -11.69
CA ILE A 377 8.25 -7.30 -13.08
C ILE A 377 9.33 -6.65 -13.95
N ASP A 378 9.88 -7.38 -14.93
CA ASP A 378 10.80 -6.80 -15.90
C ASP A 378 10.04 -5.79 -16.78
N PRO A 379 10.52 -4.54 -16.94
CA PRO A 379 9.87 -3.55 -17.79
C PRO A 379 9.67 -4.00 -19.25
N ASN A 380 10.50 -4.91 -19.74
CA ASN A 380 10.44 -5.44 -21.11
C ASN A 380 9.62 -6.74 -21.21
N ASP A 381 9.15 -7.28 -20.08
CA ASP A 381 8.34 -8.48 -20.10
C ASP A 381 6.95 -8.17 -20.66
N THR A 382 6.53 -9.00 -21.60
CA THR A 382 5.23 -8.89 -22.28
C THR A 382 4.21 -9.90 -21.77
N GLU A 383 4.59 -10.77 -20.84
CA GLU A 383 3.67 -11.70 -20.19
C GLU A 383 2.82 -10.97 -19.15
N ASP A 384 1.59 -11.45 -18.97
CA ASP A 384 0.71 -10.94 -17.92
C ASP A 384 1.06 -11.59 -16.58
N HIS A 385 1.68 -10.80 -15.70
CA HIS A 385 2.09 -11.21 -14.35
C HIS A 385 1.21 -10.61 -13.26
N VAL A 386 0.14 -9.95 -13.64
CA VAL A 386 -0.76 -9.27 -12.71
C VAL A 386 -2.11 -9.99 -12.69
N PHE A 387 -2.48 -10.49 -11.53
CA PHE A 387 -3.70 -11.25 -11.31
C PHE A 387 -4.62 -10.51 -10.35
N THR A 388 -5.89 -10.46 -10.68
CA THR A 388 -6.93 -9.97 -9.78
C THR A 388 -7.38 -11.08 -8.82
N GLY A 389 -7.97 -10.72 -7.68
CA GLY A 389 -8.51 -11.71 -6.74
C GLY A 389 -9.58 -12.61 -7.36
N ALA A 390 -10.29 -12.15 -8.40
CA ALA A 390 -11.28 -12.95 -9.14
C ALA A 390 -10.63 -14.01 -10.03
N GLU A 391 -9.43 -13.76 -10.56
CA GLU A 391 -8.68 -14.69 -11.41
C GLU A 391 -7.93 -15.74 -10.60
N LEU A 392 -7.74 -15.52 -9.29
CA LEU A 392 -7.09 -16.46 -8.37
C LEU A 392 -8.08 -17.47 -7.75
N ASN A 393 -9.40 -17.27 -7.88
CA ASN A 393 -10.45 -18.15 -7.40
C ASN A 393 -11.00 -19.03 -8.54
#